data_e8a0b81c621993a491da0f18d7545326
#
_entry.id   e8a0b81c621993a491da0f18d7545326
#
_cell.length_a   1.000
_cell.length_b   1.000
_cell.length_c   1.000
_cell.angle_alpha   90.00
_cell.angle_beta   90.00
_cell.angle_gamma   90.00
#
_symmetry.space_group_name_H-M   'P 1'
#
loop_
_entity.id
_entity.type
_entity.pdbx_description
1 polymer ?
#
loop_
_entity_poly.entity_id
_entity_poly.type
_entity_poly.pdbx_seq_one_letter_code
_entity_poly.pdbx_strand_id
1 'polypeptide(L)'
;MGAVILETYRLILRPWREEDAPRLYDLCRDPEIGPAAGWNVHRSVEESREVIRTVLSGPRVWAITLRDSELPVGSVGLKDTTAVEDPEPELGYWVGRAYWGRAYVPEACEAVLEYCFTMLGERRVWCAHYEDNDRSRRVIMKCGFLPMFTRLEWVEPLNEERRCRYYALTVEQWRVRHNTRSWRVKQ
;
A
#
# COMPACT_ATOMS: atom_id res chain seq x y z
N MET A 1 -4.25 17.23 -14.35
CA MET A 1 -5.16 16.92 -13.23
C MET A 1 -4.41 17.19 -11.93
N GLY A 2 -5.07 17.85 -10.95
CA GLY A 2 -4.45 18.08 -9.64
C GLY A 2 -4.18 16.76 -8.91
N ALA A 3 -3.23 16.76 -7.99
CA ALA A 3 -2.91 15.59 -7.17
C ALA A 3 -4.13 15.20 -6.31
N VAL A 4 -4.47 13.92 -6.30
CA VAL A 4 -5.57 13.40 -5.49
C VAL A 4 -5.11 13.27 -4.04
N ILE A 5 -5.89 13.83 -3.10
CA ILE A 5 -5.71 13.66 -1.67
C ILE A 5 -6.90 12.85 -1.16
N LEU A 6 -6.62 11.80 -0.38
CA LEU A 6 -7.65 11.00 0.27
C LEU A 6 -7.57 11.20 1.79
N GLU A 7 -8.71 11.44 2.40
CA GLU A 7 -8.79 11.69 3.83
C GLU A 7 -9.57 10.58 4.54
N THR A 8 -9.06 10.17 5.70
CA THR A 8 -9.72 9.21 6.58
C THR A 8 -9.93 9.82 7.96
N TYR A 9 -10.41 9.04 8.91
CA TYR A 9 -10.58 9.50 10.29
C TYR A 9 -9.27 9.95 10.94
N ARG A 10 -8.14 9.22 10.70
CA ARG A 10 -6.85 9.49 11.34
C ARG A 10 -5.74 9.91 10.37
N LEU A 11 -5.95 9.73 9.06
CA LEU A 11 -4.89 9.83 8.06
C LEU A 11 -5.24 10.86 6.98
N ILE A 12 -4.20 11.43 6.41
CA ILE A 12 -4.24 12.13 5.12
C ILE A 12 -3.28 11.39 4.18
N LEU A 13 -3.81 10.92 3.06
CA LEU A 13 -3.03 10.31 1.98
C LEU A 13 -2.77 11.38 0.94
N ARG A 14 -1.55 11.88 0.88
CA ARG A 14 -1.12 12.95 -0.02
C ARG A 14 0.04 12.52 -0.89
N PRO A 15 0.29 13.17 -2.02
CA PRO A 15 1.53 12.93 -2.76
C PRO A 15 2.77 13.11 -1.88
N TRP A 16 3.79 12.31 -2.18
CA TRP A 16 5.11 12.51 -1.60
C TRP A 16 5.69 13.86 -2.08
N ARG A 17 6.47 14.50 -1.22
CA ARG A 17 7.18 15.75 -1.49
C ARG A 17 8.67 15.55 -1.29
N GLU A 18 9.51 16.26 -2.01
CA GLU A 18 10.96 16.14 -1.85
C GLU A 18 11.44 16.48 -0.43
N GLU A 19 10.72 17.36 0.24
CA GLU A 19 10.96 17.73 1.64
C GLU A 19 10.73 16.57 2.61
N ASP A 20 9.99 15.53 2.21
CA ASP A 20 9.78 14.33 3.00
C ASP A 20 11.02 13.40 3.00
N ALA A 21 12.05 13.65 2.19
CA ALA A 21 13.18 12.75 2.02
C ALA A 21 13.92 12.40 3.34
N PRO A 22 14.19 13.33 4.27
CA PRO A 22 14.76 12.96 5.55
C PRO A 22 13.88 12.00 6.34
N ARG A 23 12.57 12.21 6.29
CA ARG A 23 11.61 11.34 6.97
C ARG A 23 11.50 9.98 6.29
N LEU A 24 11.48 9.93 4.97
CA LEU A 24 11.51 8.68 4.22
C LEU A 24 12.76 7.86 4.56
N TYR A 25 13.93 8.51 4.60
CA TYR A 25 15.17 7.86 5.01
C TYR A 25 15.07 7.25 6.41
N ASP A 26 14.58 8.01 7.40
CA ASP A 26 14.43 7.52 8.78
C ASP A 26 13.52 6.27 8.87
N LEU A 27 12.48 6.20 8.04
CA LEU A 27 11.59 5.04 7.99
C LEU A 27 12.22 3.86 7.24
N CYS A 28 12.88 4.11 6.11
CA CYS A 28 13.31 3.10 5.15
C CYS A 28 14.72 2.56 5.38
N ARG A 29 15.49 3.14 6.29
CA ARG A 29 16.77 2.57 6.75
C ARG A 29 16.59 1.39 7.72
N ASP A 30 15.36 1.15 8.19
CA ASP A 30 15.06 -0.02 9.04
C ASP A 30 15.05 -1.30 8.18
N PRO A 31 15.90 -2.30 8.50
CA PRO A 31 16.04 -3.51 7.71
C PRO A 31 14.78 -4.41 7.70
N GLU A 32 13.83 -4.17 8.59
CA GLU A 32 12.57 -4.90 8.61
C GLU A 32 11.50 -4.32 7.65
N ILE A 33 11.75 -3.16 7.02
CA ILE A 33 10.77 -2.51 6.14
C ILE A 33 11.02 -2.87 4.68
N GLY A 34 12.13 -2.43 4.12
CA GLY A 34 12.44 -2.59 2.70
C GLY A 34 12.45 -4.04 2.24
N PRO A 35 13.26 -4.91 2.84
CA PRO A 35 13.35 -6.31 2.44
C PRO A 35 12.01 -7.06 2.54
N ALA A 36 11.17 -6.75 3.52
CA ALA A 36 9.83 -7.32 3.64
C ALA A 36 8.86 -6.87 2.54
N ALA A 37 9.18 -5.76 1.85
CA ALA A 37 8.40 -5.20 0.75
C ALA A 37 9.08 -5.36 -0.62
N GLY A 38 10.26 -6.01 -0.70
CA GLY A 38 10.96 -6.34 -1.95
C GLY A 38 11.96 -5.29 -2.43
N TRP A 39 12.44 -4.41 -1.55
CA TRP A 39 13.46 -3.41 -1.89
C TRP A 39 14.52 -3.27 -0.80
N ASN A 40 15.67 -2.73 -1.16
CA ASN A 40 16.81 -2.55 -0.25
C ASN A 40 16.58 -1.40 0.73
N VAL A 41 17.21 -1.48 1.90
CA VAL A 41 17.24 -0.36 2.86
C VAL A 41 17.83 0.88 2.20
N HIS A 42 17.27 2.05 2.51
CA HIS A 42 17.82 3.31 2.05
C HIS A 42 19.12 3.63 2.81
N ARG A 43 20.11 4.16 2.11
CA ARG A 43 21.46 4.41 2.62
C ARG A 43 21.72 5.88 2.95
N SER A 44 20.93 6.79 2.35
CA SER A 44 21.04 8.23 2.55
C SER A 44 19.73 8.96 2.32
N VAL A 45 19.70 10.23 2.75
CA VAL A 45 18.58 11.14 2.46
C VAL A 45 18.50 11.44 0.96
N GLU A 46 19.64 11.51 0.28
CA GLU A 46 19.72 11.76 -1.16
C GLU A 46 19.11 10.61 -1.96
N GLU A 47 19.43 9.36 -1.57
CA GLU A 47 18.80 8.16 -2.17
C GLU A 47 17.27 8.20 -1.94
N SER A 48 16.82 8.56 -0.73
CA SER A 48 15.39 8.70 -0.43
C SER A 48 14.74 9.79 -1.28
N ARG A 49 15.43 10.91 -1.51
CA ARG A 49 14.95 11.97 -2.40
C ARG A 49 14.80 11.49 -3.84
N GLU A 50 15.77 10.73 -4.33
CA GLU A 50 15.71 10.15 -5.66
C GLU A 50 14.56 9.13 -5.78
N VAL A 51 14.34 8.30 -4.77
CA VAL A 51 13.18 7.38 -4.72
C VAL A 51 11.86 8.14 -4.75
N ILE A 52 11.76 9.29 -4.06
CA ILE A 52 10.56 10.14 -4.16
C ILE A 52 10.35 10.60 -5.61
N ARG A 53 11.39 11.07 -6.28
CA ARG A 53 11.29 11.58 -7.66
C ARG A 53 10.94 10.51 -8.69
N THR A 54 11.50 9.33 -8.54
CA THR A 54 11.45 8.28 -9.58
C THR A 54 10.41 7.19 -9.33
N VAL A 55 10.14 6.87 -8.07
CA VAL A 55 9.27 5.75 -7.68
C VAL A 55 7.96 6.23 -7.02
N LEU A 56 8.05 7.23 -6.14
CA LEU A 56 6.93 7.66 -5.31
C LEU A 56 6.18 8.88 -5.88
N SER A 57 6.63 9.46 -6.98
CA SER A 57 6.01 10.62 -7.67
C SER A 57 4.80 10.27 -8.53
N GLY A 58 4.46 8.98 -8.64
CA GLY A 58 3.33 8.53 -9.46
C GLY A 58 1.99 9.08 -8.98
N PRO A 59 1.03 9.31 -9.91
CA PRO A 59 -0.27 9.92 -9.57
C PRO A 59 -1.17 9.05 -8.70
N ARG A 60 -0.81 7.78 -8.52
CA ARG A 60 -1.53 6.79 -7.71
C ARG A 60 -0.67 6.27 -6.54
N VAL A 61 0.26 7.10 -6.05
CA VAL A 61 1.13 6.77 -4.91
C VAL A 61 1.02 7.88 -3.87
N TRP A 62 0.75 7.50 -2.63
CA TRP A 62 0.53 8.43 -1.52
C TRP A 62 1.44 8.14 -0.34
N ALA A 63 1.96 9.21 0.26
CA ALA A 63 2.44 9.18 1.62
C ALA A 63 1.26 9.00 2.57
N ILE A 64 1.34 8.05 3.47
CA ILE A 64 0.41 7.94 4.61
C ILE A 64 0.89 8.90 5.67
N THR A 65 0.13 9.96 5.96
CA THR A 65 0.47 10.94 7.00
C THR A 65 -0.57 10.92 8.10
N LEU A 66 -0.14 11.20 9.34
CA LEU A 66 -1.07 11.37 10.44
C LEU A 66 -1.73 12.75 10.34
N ARG A 67 -3.04 12.80 10.54
CA ARG A 67 -3.81 14.06 10.44
C ARG A 67 -3.27 15.16 11.37
N ASP A 68 -2.78 14.79 12.55
CA ASP A 68 -2.33 15.73 13.55
C ASP A 68 -0.93 16.32 13.30
N SER A 69 -0.09 15.64 12.52
CA SER A 69 1.31 16.04 12.34
C SER A 69 1.73 16.23 10.88
N GLU A 70 0.92 15.76 9.94
CA GLU A 70 1.23 15.69 8.50
C GLU A 70 2.56 14.95 8.17
N LEU A 71 3.21 14.33 9.15
CA LEU A 71 4.45 13.59 8.95
C LEU A 71 4.15 12.23 8.30
N PRO A 72 4.89 11.86 7.24
CA PRO A 72 4.79 10.52 6.67
C PRO A 72 5.14 9.43 7.69
N VAL A 73 4.31 8.40 7.72
CA VAL A 73 4.51 7.20 8.53
C VAL A 73 4.64 5.94 7.68
N GLY A 74 4.33 6.03 6.38
CA GLY A 74 4.39 4.94 5.41
C GLY A 74 3.95 5.40 4.04
N SER A 75 3.71 4.45 3.15
CA SER A 75 3.22 4.65 1.80
C SER A 75 2.13 3.66 1.44
N VAL A 76 1.21 4.07 0.60
CA VAL A 76 0.22 3.23 -0.07
C VAL A 76 0.11 3.66 -1.52
N GLY A 77 -0.09 2.74 -2.43
CA GLY A 77 -0.18 3.08 -3.85
C GLY A 77 -0.73 1.95 -4.69
N LEU A 78 -0.97 2.28 -5.95
CA LEU A 78 -1.42 1.37 -6.98
C LEU A 78 -0.36 1.32 -8.08
N LYS A 79 0.07 0.13 -8.40
CA LYS A 79 0.87 -0.20 -9.59
C LYS A 79 0.05 -1.11 -10.50
N ASP A 80 0.50 -1.32 -11.72
CA ASP A 80 -0.06 -2.34 -12.56
C ASP A 80 0.46 -3.71 -12.10
N THR A 81 -0.46 -4.69 -11.94
CA THR A 81 -0.08 -6.02 -11.48
C THR A 81 0.62 -6.81 -12.57
N THR A 82 1.48 -7.71 -12.16
CA THR A 82 2.05 -8.77 -13.01
C THR A 82 1.32 -10.11 -12.85
N ALA A 83 0.24 -10.12 -12.06
CA ALA A 83 -0.53 -11.33 -11.76
C ALA A 83 -1.28 -11.88 -12.97
N VAL A 84 -1.70 -10.99 -13.89
CA VAL A 84 -2.48 -11.29 -15.10
C VAL A 84 -1.88 -10.58 -16.31
N GLU A 85 -2.24 -11.01 -17.53
CA GLU A 85 -1.73 -10.43 -18.77
C GLU A 85 -2.23 -9.00 -19.00
N ASP A 86 -3.52 -8.75 -18.74
CA ASP A 86 -4.10 -7.41 -18.86
C ASP A 86 -3.74 -6.57 -17.63
N PRO A 87 -3.34 -5.30 -17.79
CA PRO A 87 -3.01 -4.42 -16.68
C PRO A 87 -4.22 -4.21 -15.76
N GLU A 88 -4.09 -4.61 -14.51
CA GLU A 88 -5.05 -4.35 -13.45
C GLU A 88 -4.34 -3.71 -12.25
N PRO A 89 -5.02 -2.88 -11.42
CA PRO A 89 -4.36 -2.25 -10.29
C PRO A 89 -3.98 -3.26 -9.21
N GLU A 90 -2.75 -3.15 -8.70
CA GLU A 90 -2.26 -3.88 -7.54
C GLU A 90 -1.95 -2.90 -6.42
N LEU A 91 -2.58 -3.11 -5.29
CA LEU A 91 -2.39 -2.34 -4.07
C LEU A 91 -1.10 -2.75 -3.38
N GLY A 92 -0.19 -1.79 -3.22
CA GLY A 92 1.04 -1.95 -2.44
C GLY A 92 1.08 -0.97 -1.27
N TYR A 93 1.73 -1.36 -0.18
CA TYR A 93 1.86 -0.52 1.01
C TYR A 93 3.03 -0.95 1.89
N TRP A 94 3.49 -0.01 2.69
CA TRP A 94 4.38 -0.26 3.81
C TRP A 94 4.19 0.83 4.87
N VAL A 95 4.60 0.56 6.10
CA VAL A 95 4.56 1.53 7.20
C VAL A 95 5.75 1.29 8.13
N GLY A 96 6.31 2.36 8.67
CA GLY A 96 7.44 2.32 9.61
C GLY A 96 7.12 1.48 10.85
N ARG A 97 8.15 0.81 11.38
CA ARG A 97 8.02 -0.17 12.49
C ARG A 97 7.33 0.41 13.73
N ALA A 98 7.59 1.66 14.08
CA ALA A 98 6.97 2.35 15.21
C ALA A 98 5.44 2.50 15.10
N TYR A 99 4.88 2.29 13.90
CA TYR A 99 3.46 2.43 13.60
C TYR A 99 2.74 1.10 13.37
N TRP A 100 3.44 -0.02 13.53
CA TRP A 100 2.83 -1.35 13.45
C TRP A 100 1.78 -1.55 14.55
N GLY A 101 0.79 -2.39 14.27
CA GLY A 101 -0.29 -2.70 15.22
C GLY A 101 -1.34 -1.61 15.40
N ARG A 102 -1.16 -0.42 14.83
CA ARG A 102 -2.08 0.72 14.98
C ARG A 102 -3.22 0.75 13.95
N ALA A 103 -3.28 -0.24 13.06
CA ALA A 103 -4.27 -0.35 11.97
C ALA A 103 -4.28 0.83 10.98
N TYR A 104 -3.22 1.60 10.87
CA TYR A 104 -3.12 2.69 9.88
C TYR A 104 -3.11 2.16 8.44
N VAL A 105 -2.39 1.06 8.17
CA VAL A 105 -2.35 0.47 6.83
C VAL A 105 -3.72 0.00 6.35
N PRO A 106 -4.49 -0.81 7.11
CA PRO A 106 -5.85 -1.16 6.70
C PRO A 106 -6.76 0.05 6.45
N GLU A 107 -6.63 1.12 7.24
CA GLU A 107 -7.41 2.36 7.05
C GLU A 107 -7.02 3.07 5.75
N ALA A 108 -5.73 3.18 5.45
CA ALA A 108 -5.24 3.75 4.20
C ALA A 108 -5.65 2.91 2.99
N CYS A 109 -5.55 1.58 3.08
CA CYS A 109 -5.96 0.67 2.01
C CYS A 109 -7.45 0.79 1.70
N GLU A 110 -8.32 0.90 2.71
CA GLU A 110 -9.76 1.06 2.49
C GLU A 110 -10.07 2.37 1.73
N ALA A 111 -9.39 3.49 2.03
CA ALA A 111 -9.56 4.74 1.30
C ALA A 111 -9.11 4.62 -0.18
N VAL A 112 -8.00 3.92 -0.42
CA VAL A 112 -7.52 3.68 -1.80
C VAL A 112 -8.44 2.72 -2.55
N LEU A 113 -8.99 1.68 -1.90
CA LEU A 113 -9.96 0.76 -2.51
C LEU A 113 -11.27 1.49 -2.86
N GLU A 114 -11.76 2.35 -1.99
CA GLU A 114 -12.91 3.20 -2.28
C GLU A 114 -12.65 4.08 -3.51
N TYR A 115 -11.51 4.75 -3.56
CA TYR A 115 -11.09 5.55 -4.72
C TYR A 115 -11.02 4.70 -6.00
N CYS A 116 -10.43 3.50 -5.95
CA CYS A 116 -10.37 2.59 -7.09
C CYS A 116 -11.75 2.24 -7.62
N PHE A 117 -12.64 1.79 -6.76
CA PHE A 117 -13.93 1.24 -7.18
C PHE A 117 -14.96 2.32 -7.52
N THR A 118 -14.87 3.51 -6.90
CA THR A 118 -15.88 4.58 -7.09
C THR A 118 -15.44 5.65 -8.08
N MET A 119 -14.17 6.01 -8.10
CA MET A 119 -13.65 7.12 -8.91
C MET A 119 -12.93 6.65 -10.17
N LEU A 120 -12.12 5.58 -10.07
CA LEU A 120 -11.42 5.02 -11.23
C LEU A 120 -12.29 4.01 -12.01
N GLY A 121 -13.35 3.48 -11.40
CA GLY A 121 -14.25 2.51 -12.03
C GLY A 121 -13.64 1.13 -12.19
N GLU A 122 -12.60 0.81 -11.43
CA GLU A 122 -11.92 -0.49 -11.48
C GLU A 122 -12.88 -1.61 -11.07
N ARG A 123 -12.74 -2.76 -11.69
CA ARG A 123 -13.59 -3.91 -11.39
C ARG A 123 -12.96 -4.86 -10.40
N ARG A 124 -11.63 -4.90 -10.34
CA ARG A 124 -10.83 -5.77 -9.48
C ARG A 124 -9.55 -5.05 -9.09
N VAL A 125 -9.10 -5.29 -7.88
CA VAL A 125 -7.81 -4.84 -7.36
C VAL A 125 -7.07 -6.06 -6.85
N TRP A 126 -5.79 -6.17 -7.19
CA TRP A 126 -4.87 -7.19 -6.71
C TRP A 126 -4.11 -6.70 -5.49
N CYS A 127 -3.58 -7.63 -4.72
CA CYS A 127 -2.62 -7.38 -3.67
C CYS A 127 -1.78 -8.64 -3.46
N ALA A 128 -0.51 -8.48 -3.11
CA ALA A 128 0.38 -9.60 -2.91
C ALA A 128 1.25 -9.43 -1.67
N HIS A 129 1.77 -10.54 -1.15
CA HIS A 129 2.81 -10.54 -0.10
C HIS A 129 3.76 -11.72 -0.27
N TYR A 130 5.00 -11.56 0.17
CA TYR A 130 5.93 -12.68 0.28
C TYR A 130 5.48 -13.64 1.40
N GLU A 131 5.66 -14.94 1.18
CA GLU A 131 5.06 -16.00 2.01
C GLU A 131 5.42 -15.89 3.50
N ASP A 132 6.59 -15.35 3.82
CA ASP A 132 7.10 -15.10 5.16
C ASP A 132 6.58 -13.81 5.82
N ASN A 133 5.85 -12.95 5.06
CA ASN A 133 5.30 -11.70 5.57
C ASN A 133 3.87 -11.84 6.12
N ASP A 134 3.73 -12.49 7.27
CA ASP A 134 2.43 -12.65 7.95
C ASP A 134 1.77 -11.33 8.36
N ARG A 135 2.54 -10.26 8.55
CA ARG A 135 1.98 -8.93 8.84
C ARG A 135 1.19 -8.41 7.66
N SER A 136 1.76 -8.47 6.46
CA SER A 136 1.07 -8.09 5.23
C SER A 136 -0.15 -8.98 4.97
N ARG A 137 -0.03 -10.31 5.15
CA ARG A 137 -1.14 -11.24 5.03
C ARG A 137 -2.35 -10.82 5.87
N ARG A 138 -2.13 -10.45 7.15
CA ARG A 138 -3.21 -10.00 8.04
C ARG A 138 -3.90 -8.72 7.56
N VAL A 139 -3.15 -7.78 6.98
CA VAL A 139 -3.71 -6.57 6.36
C VAL A 139 -4.58 -6.94 5.17
N ILE A 140 -4.07 -7.74 4.24
CA ILE A 140 -4.77 -8.20 3.03
C ILE A 140 -6.10 -8.85 3.39
N MET A 141 -6.07 -9.81 4.32
CA MET A 141 -7.28 -10.50 4.79
C MET A 141 -8.27 -9.54 5.47
N LYS A 142 -7.78 -8.57 6.24
CA LYS A 142 -8.61 -7.55 6.90
C LYS A 142 -9.29 -6.63 5.89
N CYS A 143 -8.65 -6.32 4.77
CA CYS A 143 -9.23 -5.58 3.66
C CYS A 143 -10.18 -6.41 2.80
N GLY A 144 -10.31 -7.71 3.06
CA GLY A 144 -11.30 -8.60 2.43
C GLY A 144 -10.87 -9.19 1.10
N PHE A 145 -9.59 -9.13 0.78
CA PHE A 145 -9.04 -9.81 -0.39
C PHE A 145 -9.12 -11.33 -0.22
N LEU A 146 -9.40 -12.04 -1.32
CA LEU A 146 -9.46 -13.50 -1.36
C LEU A 146 -8.21 -14.07 -2.02
N PRO A 147 -7.70 -15.21 -1.51
CA PRO A 147 -6.51 -15.86 -2.07
C PRO A 147 -6.78 -16.38 -3.48
N MET A 148 -5.83 -16.20 -4.38
CA MET A 148 -5.91 -16.64 -5.77
C MET A 148 -4.88 -17.71 -6.09
N PHE A 149 -3.60 -17.40 -6.03
CA PHE A 149 -2.51 -18.35 -6.33
C PHE A 149 -1.20 -17.93 -5.63
N THR A 150 -0.21 -18.78 -5.76
CA THR A 150 1.16 -18.54 -5.30
C THR A 150 2.13 -18.77 -6.46
N ARG A 151 3.12 -17.91 -6.61
CA ARG A 151 4.15 -17.99 -7.66
C ARG A 151 5.52 -17.67 -7.08
N LEU A 152 6.57 -18.28 -7.62
CA LEU A 152 7.95 -17.85 -7.38
C LEU A 152 8.24 -16.63 -8.25
N GLU A 153 8.88 -15.64 -7.66
CA GLU A 153 9.24 -14.39 -8.31
C GLU A 153 10.69 -14.03 -8.00
N TRP A 154 11.40 -13.60 -9.03
CA TRP A 154 12.70 -13.00 -8.87
C TRP A 154 12.55 -11.57 -8.36
N VAL A 155 13.13 -11.26 -7.21
CA VAL A 155 13.10 -9.95 -6.59
C VAL A 155 14.41 -9.24 -6.90
N GLU A 156 14.43 -8.51 -8.02
CA GLU A 156 15.64 -7.88 -8.57
C GLU A 156 16.44 -7.07 -7.54
N PRO A 157 15.84 -6.16 -6.73
CA PRO A 157 16.60 -5.39 -5.76
C PRO A 157 17.29 -6.23 -4.69
N LEU A 158 16.74 -7.40 -4.36
CA LEU A 158 17.26 -8.29 -3.33
C LEU A 158 18.12 -9.42 -3.89
N ASN A 159 18.14 -9.56 -5.23
CA ASN A 159 18.87 -10.62 -5.95
C ASN A 159 18.55 -12.03 -5.44
N GLU A 160 17.25 -12.30 -5.23
CA GLU A 160 16.79 -13.60 -4.73
C GLU A 160 15.40 -13.97 -5.27
N GLU A 161 15.10 -15.28 -5.29
CA GLU A 161 13.74 -15.76 -5.53
C GLU A 161 12.94 -15.78 -4.24
N ARG A 162 11.68 -15.29 -4.34
CA ARG A 162 10.71 -15.36 -3.25
C ARG A 162 9.40 -15.95 -3.71
N ARG A 163 8.77 -16.69 -2.82
CA ARG A 163 7.40 -17.15 -3.01
C ARG A 163 6.44 -16.02 -2.68
N CYS A 164 5.68 -15.60 -3.68
CA CYS A 164 4.70 -14.52 -3.58
C CYS A 164 3.28 -15.08 -3.63
N ARG A 165 2.43 -14.70 -2.68
CA ARG A 165 1.02 -15.06 -2.63
C ARG A 165 0.17 -13.90 -3.13
N TYR A 166 -0.66 -14.18 -4.14
CA TYR A 166 -1.54 -13.23 -4.79
C TYR A 166 -2.97 -13.35 -4.30
N TYR A 167 -3.60 -12.21 -4.15
CA TYR A 167 -4.98 -12.04 -3.69
C TYR A 167 -5.69 -11.07 -4.61
N ALA A 168 -7.02 -11.19 -4.71
CA ALA A 168 -7.84 -10.25 -5.46
C ALA A 168 -9.08 -9.85 -4.65
N LEU A 169 -9.59 -8.66 -4.92
CA LEU A 169 -10.85 -8.14 -4.41
C LEU A 169 -11.63 -7.54 -5.57
N THR A 170 -12.85 -8.01 -5.81
CA THR A 170 -13.74 -7.42 -6.83
C THR A 170 -14.60 -6.31 -6.23
N VAL A 171 -15.11 -5.43 -7.09
CA VAL A 171 -16.01 -4.35 -6.68
C VAL A 171 -17.29 -4.89 -6.03
N GLU A 172 -17.80 -6.05 -6.46
CA GLU A 172 -18.99 -6.68 -5.88
C GLU A 172 -18.70 -7.16 -4.46
N GLN A 173 -17.57 -7.83 -4.23
CA GLN A 173 -17.13 -8.27 -2.90
C GLN A 173 -16.92 -7.09 -1.96
N TRP A 174 -16.30 -6.01 -2.45
CA TRP A 174 -16.10 -4.78 -1.70
C TRP A 174 -17.44 -4.13 -1.31
N ARG A 175 -18.40 -4.01 -2.24
CA ARG A 175 -19.75 -3.48 -1.98
C ARG A 175 -20.50 -4.27 -0.90
N VAL A 176 -20.46 -5.60 -0.97
CA VAL A 176 -21.10 -6.46 0.04
C VAL A 176 -20.53 -6.18 1.43
N ARG A 177 -19.21 -6.05 1.58
CA ARG A 177 -18.58 -5.72 2.87
C ARG A 177 -19.01 -4.35 3.40
N HIS A 178 -19.16 -3.35 2.53
CA HIS A 178 -19.54 -1.99 2.93
C HIS A 178 -21.02 -1.90 3.28
N ASN A 179 -21.89 -2.55 2.55
CA ASN A 179 -23.31 -2.63 2.86
C ASN A 179 -23.58 -3.33 4.20
N THR A 180 -22.87 -4.41 4.50
CA THR A 180 -23.00 -5.10 5.80
C THR A 180 -22.45 -4.29 6.98
N ARG A 181 -21.45 -3.43 6.77
CA ARG A 181 -20.93 -2.51 7.80
C ARG A 181 -21.93 -1.39 8.13
N SER A 182 -22.67 -0.88 7.14
CA SER A 182 -23.67 0.17 7.35
C SER A 182 -24.85 -0.27 8.23
N TRP A 183 -25.17 -1.57 8.26
CA TRP A 183 -26.21 -2.12 9.15
C TRP A 183 -25.78 -2.22 10.61
N ARG A 184 -24.49 -2.29 10.91
CA ARG A 184 -23.98 -2.36 12.29
C ARG A 184 -23.91 -1.00 13.01
N VAL A 185 -24.04 0.11 12.29
CA VAL A 185 -23.98 1.48 12.85
C VAL A 185 -25.37 2.00 13.24
N LYS A 186 -26.46 1.27 12.95
CA LYS A 186 -27.86 1.69 13.22
C LYS A 186 -28.53 0.93 14.36
N GLN A 187 -27.76 0.28 15.25
CA GLN A 187 -28.31 -0.31 16.48
C GLN A 187 -27.77 0.39 17.71
#